data_696e26c4ac5564f4f151ae0357f6c72c
#
_entry.id   696e26c4ac5564f4f151ae0357f6c72c
#
_cell.length_a   1.000
_cell.length_b   1.000
_cell.length_c   1.000
_cell.angle_alpha   90.00
_cell.angle_beta   90.00
_cell.angle_gamma   90.00
#
_symmetry.space_group_name_H-M   'P 1'
#
loop_
_entity.id
_entity.type
_entity.pdbx_description
1 polymer ?
#
loop_
_entity_poly.entity_id
_entity_poly.type
_entity_poly.pdbx_seq_one_letter_code
_entity_poly.pdbx_strand_id
1 'polypeptide(L)'
;MAITVNLYYTGENRNARKFAEEMISSGTVQKIREEKGNLKYEYFSPMEASETVLLIDSWENQEAIAEHHKSPMMKTIMDLREKYDLHMRIERYKSDDEIPEKDKAFIRK
;
A
#
# COMPACT_ATOMS: atom_id res chain seq x y z
N MET A 1 1.84 14.63 11.06
CA MET A 1 2.78 13.71 10.41
C MET A 1 2.04 12.60 9.69
N ALA A 2 2.44 12.32 8.47
CA ALA A 2 1.84 11.24 7.70
C ALA A 2 2.20 9.88 8.28
N ILE A 3 1.32 8.92 8.05
CA ILE A 3 1.52 7.53 8.46
C ILE A 3 1.62 6.69 7.20
N THR A 4 2.68 5.91 7.09
CA THR A 4 2.88 4.98 5.98
C THR A 4 2.78 3.56 6.48
N VAL A 5 1.95 2.77 5.80
CA VAL A 5 1.79 1.35 6.08
C VAL A 5 2.33 0.58 4.87
N ASN A 6 3.29 -0.29 5.13
CA ASN A 6 3.81 -1.19 4.10
C ASN A 6 3.16 -2.55 4.33
N LEU A 7 2.43 -3.01 3.33
CA LEU A 7 1.79 -4.32 3.37
C LEU A 7 2.49 -5.25 2.37
N TYR A 8 3.06 -6.32 2.88
CA TYR A 8 3.70 -7.32 2.04
C TYR A 8 2.72 -8.47 1.86
N TYR A 9 2.16 -8.60 0.67
CA TYR A 9 1.25 -9.68 0.32
C TYR A 9 2.04 -10.83 -0.27
N THR A 10 1.79 -12.04 0.23
CA THR A 10 2.45 -13.24 -0.26
C THR A 10 1.39 -14.28 -0.62
N GLY A 11 1.58 -14.94 -1.75
CA GLY A 11 0.69 -16.00 -2.20
C GLY A 11 1.45 -17.02 -3.01
N GLU A 12 0.74 -17.91 -3.69
CA GLU A 12 1.30 -18.90 -4.61
C GLU A 12 0.82 -18.60 -6.01
N ASN A 13 1.48 -19.16 -7.01
CA ASN A 13 1.05 -19.06 -8.41
C ASN A 13 0.85 -17.63 -8.89
N ARG A 14 1.68 -16.71 -8.42
CA ARG A 14 1.61 -15.27 -8.72
C ARG A 14 0.31 -14.62 -8.26
N ASN A 15 -0.34 -15.20 -7.26
CA ASN A 15 -1.62 -14.68 -6.80
C ASN A 15 -1.53 -13.27 -6.19
N ALA A 16 -0.41 -12.92 -5.56
CA ALA A 16 -0.22 -11.57 -5.05
C ALA A 16 -0.23 -10.55 -6.19
N ARG A 17 0.44 -10.88 -7.29
CA ARG A 17 0.45 -10.01 -8.48
C ARG A 17 -0.94 -9.93 -9.13
N LYS A 18 -1.62 -11.06 -9.24
CA LYS A 18 -2.98 -11.10 -9.80
C LYS A 18 -3.94 -10.24 -8.97
N PHE A 19 -3.81 -10.31 -7.65
CA PHE A 19 -4.58 -9.49 -6.73
C PHE A 19 -4.33 -7.99 -7.01
N ALA A 20 -3.07 -7.58 -7.07
CA ALA A 20 -2.72 -6.18 -7.31
C ALA A 20 -3.24 -5.72 -8.67
N GLU A 21 -3.12 -6.56 -9.70
CA GLU A 21 -3.61 -6.25 -11.03
C GLU A 21 -5.14 -6.08 -11.04
N GLU A 22 -5.85 -6.93 -10.32
CA GLU A 22 -7.30 -6.82 -10.21
C GLU A 22 -7.74 -5.60 -9.40
N MET A 23 -7.02 -5.27 -8.33
CA MET A 23 -7.27 -4.04 -7.57
C MET A 23 -7.15 -2.81 -8.46
N ILE A 24 -6.19 -2.80 -9.37
CA ILE A 24 -5.98 -1.70 -10.31
C ILE A 24 -7.05 -1.71 -11.40
N SER A 25 -7.25 -2.85 -12.07
CA SER A 25 -8.13 -2.93 -13.23
C SER A 25 -9.60 -2.74 -12.87
N SER A 26 -10.01 -3.09 -11.65
CA SER A 26 -11.39 -2.90 -11.20
C SER A 26 -11.71 -1.44 -10.85
N GLY A 27 -10.71 -0.55 -10.84
CA GLY A 27 -10.89 0.83 -10.43
C GLY A 27 -10.86 1.03 -8.92
N THR A 28 -10.66 -0.02 -8.15
CA THR A 28 -10.65 0.06 -6.68
C THR A 28 -9.50 0.94 -6.19
N VAL A 29 -8.30 0.77 -6.74
CA VAL A 29 -7.14 1.59 -6.36
C VAL A 29 -7.42 3.06 -6.62
N GLN A 30 -8.01 3.40 -7.76
CA GLN A 30 -8.31 4.78 -8.09
C GLN A 30 -9.30 5.40 -7.09
N LYS A 31 -10.30 4.64 -6.69
CA LYS A 31 -11.26 5.11 -5.67
C LYS A 31 -10.58 5.36 -4.32
N ILE A 32 -9.65 4.50 -3.93
CA ILE A 32 -8.90 4.68 -2.69
C ILE A 32 -8.03 5.94 -2.76
N ARG A 33 -7.39 6.17 -3.90
CA ARG A 33 -6.56 7.37 -4.10
C ARG A 33 -7.37 8.65 -4.02
N GLU A 34 -8.66 8.59 -4.27
CA GLU A 34 -9.58 9.73 -4.18
C GLU A 34 -10.10 9.97 -2.76
N GLU A 35 -9.85 9.06 -1.84
CA GLU A 35 -10.27 9.23 -0.45
C GLU A 35 -9.52 10.39 0.20
N LYS A 36 -10.24 11.14 1.04
CA LYS A 36 -9.65 12.25 1.77
C LYS A 36 -8.51 11.75 2.64
N GLY A 37 -7.36 12.40 2.52
CA GLY A 37 -6.20 12.08 3.34
C GLY A 37 -5.30 11.00 2.76
N ASN A 38 -5.67 10.37 1.63
CA ASN A 38 -4.78 9.42 0.99
C ASN A 38 -3.62 10.17 0.32
N LEU A 39 -2.39 9.78 0.64
CA LEU A 39 -1.18 10.38 0.08
C LEU A 39 -0.50 9.47 -0.94
N LYS A 40 -0.64 8.15 -0.75
CA LYS A 40 -0.03 7.18 -1.65
C LYS A 40 -0.74 5.84 -1.51
N TYR A 41 -0.96 5.19 -2.62
CA TYR A 41 -1.49 3.83 -2.67
C TYR A 41 -0.91 3.19 -3.92
N GLU A 42 0.20 2.47 -3.78
CA GLU A 42 0.96 2.01 -4.94
C GLU A 42 1.57 0.65 -4.67
N TYR A 43 1.49 -0.23 -5.68
CA TYR A 43 2.04 -1.58 -5.61
C TYR A 43 3.43 -1.66 -6.23
N PHE A 44 4.27 -2.49 -5.62
CA PHE A 44 5.65 -2.74 -6.07
C PHE A 44 5.95 -4.22 -5.98
N SER A 45 6.84 -4.70 -6.85
CA SER A 45 7.31 -6.08 -6.79
C SER A 45 8.74 -6.11 -6.25
N PRO A 46 8.98 -6.75 -5.10
CA PRO A 46 10.35 -6.93 -4.62
C PRO A 46 11.17 -7.73 -5.63
N MET A 47 12.39 -7.30 -5.89
CA MET A 47 13.23 -7.91 -6.91
C MET A 47 13.62 -9.36 -6.61
N GLU A 48 13.71 -9.69 -5.33
CA GLU A 48 14.14 -11.03 -4.89
C GLU A 48 13.02 -11.92 -4.38
N ALA A 49 11.74 -11.49 -4.56
CA ALA A 49 10.60 -12.25 -4.05
C ALA A 49 9.45 -12.21 -5.04
N SER A 50 9.46 -13.13 -6.01
CA SER A 50 8.48 -13.13 -7.11
C SER A 50 7.04 -13.41 -6.68
N GLU A 51 6.85 -14.05 -5.53
CA GLU A 51 5.51 -14.35 -5.00
C GLU A 51 5.02 -13.31 -3.99
N THR A 52 5.72 -12.18 -3.89
CA THR A 52 5.40 -11.09 -2.97
C THR A 52 5.08 -9.83 -3.75
N VAL A 53 4.11 -9.08 -3.27
CA VAL A 53 3.82 -7.72 -3.74
C VAL A 53 3.78 -6.80 -2.52
N LEU A 54 4.46 -5.66 -2.63
CA LEU A 54 4.47 -4.64 -1.59
C LEU A 54 3.48 -3.55 -1.95
N LEU A 55 2.58 -3.25 -1.04
CA LEU A 55 1.74 -2.06 -1.13
C LEU A 55 2.31 -1.00 -0.19
N ILE A 56 2.61 0.16 -0.72
CA ILE A 56 2.91 1.33 0.11
C ILE A 56 1.65 2.18 0.17
N ASP A 57 1.14 2.36 1.38
CA ASP A 57 -0.18 2.91 1.68
C ASP A 57 0.02 4.03 2.70
N SER A 58 -0.07 5.28 2.25
CA SER A 58 0.23 6.45 3.10
C SER A 58 -0.98 7.36 3.24
N TRP A 59 -1.16 7.89 4.45
CA TRP A 59 -2.30 8.70 4.84
C TRP A 59 -1.85 9.89 5.69
N GLU A 60 -2.61 10.96 5.63
CA GLU A 60 -2.31 12.18 6.40
C GLU A 60 -2.28 11.94 7.91
N ASN A 61 -3.15 11.05 8.41
CA ASN A 61 -3.29 10.79 9.84
C ASN A 61 -4.08 9.49 10.08
N GLN A 62 -4.19 9.12 11.35
CA GLN A 62 -4.93 7.90 11.73
C GLN A 62 -6.42 8.00 11.42
N GLU A 63 -7.01 9.19 11.49
CA GLU A 63 -8.43 9.38 11.18
C GLU A 63 -8.72 9.02 9.72
N ALA A 64 -7.85 9.40 8.81
CA ALA A 64 -7.99 9.06 7.39
C ALA A 64 -7.92 7.55 7.20
N ILE A 65 -7.04 6.86 7.91
CA ILE A 65 -6.95 5.40 7.87
C ILE A 65 -8.24 4.77 8.39
N ALA A 66 -8.77 5.29 9.49
CA ALA A 66 -10.02 4.77 10.08
C ALA A 66 -11.20 4.94 9.12
N GLU A 67 -11.28 6.07 8.43
CA GLU A 67 -12.32 6.30 7.43
C GLU A 67 -12.16 5.36 6.24
N HIS A 68 -10.92 5.12 5.80
CA HIS A 68 -10.63 4.14 4.75
C HIS A 68 -11.13 2.75 5.15
N HIS A 69 -10.91 2.34 6.39
CA HIS A 69 -11.34 1.03 6.87
C HIS A 69 -12.87 0.89 6.93
N LYS A 70 -13.60 1.99 6.91
CA LYS A 70 -15.06 1.99 6.87
C LYS A 70 -15.60 2.10 5.44
N SER A 71 -14.74 2.29 4.46
CA SER A 71 -15.16 2.52 3.08
C SER A 71 -15.66 1.23 2.41
N PRO A 72 -16.51 1.35 1.38
CA PRO A 72 -16.95 0.17 0.62
C PRO A 72 -15.80 -0.60 -0.04
N MET A 73 -14.69 0.07 -0.34
CA MET A 73 -13.54 -0.56 -0.97
C MET A 73 -12.92 -1.63 -0.07
N MET A 74 -13.08 -1.55 1.26
CA MET A 74 -12.56 -2.58 2.16
C MET A 74 -13.19 -3.95 1.90
N LYS A 75 -14.48 -3.99 1.56
CA LYS A 75 -15.11 -5.25 1.22
C LYS A 75 -14.46 -5.88 -0.01
N THR A 76 -14.22 -5.09 -1.04
CA THR A 76 -13.52 -5.55 -2.24
C THR A 76 -12.12 -6.07 -1.90
N ILE A 77 -11.38 -5.33 -1.09
CA ILE A 77 -10.04 -5.74 -0.68
C ILE A 77 -10.08 -7.09 0.05
N MET A 78 -10.99 -7.22 1.01
CA MET A 78 -11.11 -8.44 1.81
C MET A 78 -11.51 -9.64 0.94
N ASP A 79 -12.47 -9.44 0.04
CA ASP A 79 -12.93 -10.48 -0.88
C ASP A 79 -11.80 -10.96 -1.80
N LEU A 80 -10.99 -10.02 -2.31
CA LEU A 80 -9.88 -10.36 -3.19
C LEU A 80 -8.72 -11.02 -2.45
N ARG A 81 -8.46 -10.62 -1.21
CA ARG A 81 -7.46 -11.29 -0.38
C ARG A 81 -7.82 -12.76 -0.17
N GLU A 82 -9.10 -13.04 0.04
CA GLU A 82 -9.59 -14.40 0.20
C GLU A 82 -9.54 -15.16 -1.13
N LYS A 83 -10.00 -14.53 -2.21
CA LYS A 83 -9.99 -15.13 -3.55
C LYS A 83 -8.62 -15.64 -3.95
N TYR A 84 -7.60 -14.89 -3.65
CA TYR A 84 -6.22 -15.22 -4.03
C TYR A 84 -5.42 -15.90 -2.92
N ASP A 85 -6.08 -16.22 -1.80
CA ASP A 85 -5.46 -16.88 -0.65
C ASP A 85 -4.17 -16.21 -0.21
N LEU A 86 -4.25 -14.91 0.05
CA LEU A 86 -3.08 -14.11 0.39
C LEU A 86 -2.84 -14.04 1.88
N HIS A 87 -1.57 -14.08 2.24
CA HIS A 87 -1.09 -13.81 3.59
C HIS A 87 -0.34 -12.49 3.56
N MET A 88 -0.21 -11.83 4.70
CA MET A 88 0.38 -10.49 4.70
C MET A 88 1.17 -10.21 5.96
N ARG A 89 2.18 -9.37 5.79
CA ARG A 89 2.99 -8.81 6.86
C ARG A 89 2.88 -7.29 6.77
N ILE A 90 2.81 -6.62 7.90
CA ILE A 90 2.59 -5.17 7.97
C ILE A 90 3.74 -4.51 8.71
N GLU A 91 4.21 -3.40 8.15
CA GLU A 91 5.13 -2.48 8.82
C GLU A 91 4.50 -1.11 8.78
N ARG A 92 4.64 -0.36 9.85
CA ARG A 92 3.99 0.93 9.97
C ARG A 92 4.97 1.99 10.45
N TYR A 93 5.01 3.11 9.75
CA TYR A 93 5.98 4.18 10.01
C TYR A 93 5.29 5.53 10.04
N LYS A 94 5.87 6.45 10.80
CA LYS A 94 5.52 7.87 10.70
C LYS A 94 6.57 8.53 9.82
N SER A 95 6.13 9.46 8.96
CA SER A 95 7.06 10.15 8.07
C SER A 95 7.99 11.08 8.85
N ASP A 96 9.22 11.11 8.39
CA ASP A 96 10.21 12.10 8.80
C ASP A 96 10.65 12.81 7.53
N ASP A 97 10.09 14.01 7.30
CA ASP A 97 10.30 14.74 6.06
C ASP A 97 11.49 15.69 6.15
N GLU A 98 12.13 15.78 7.31
CA GLU A 98 13.26 16.67 7.52
C GLU A 98 14.58 15.95 7.20
N ILE A 99 15.12 16.26 6.03
CA ILE A 99 16.42 15.72 5.62
C ILE A 99 17.48 16.72 6.10
N PRO A 100 18.41 16.31 6.99
CA PRO A 100 19.48 17.21 7.42
C PRO A 100 20.30 17.70 6.23
N GLU A 101 20.76 18.95 6.30
CA GLU A 101 21.55 19.55 5.20
C GLU A 101 22.77 18.71 4.83
N LYS A 102 23.46 18.15 5.84
CA LYS A 102 24.62 17.29 5.59
C LYS A 102 24.29 16.04 4.79
N ASP A 103 23.06 15.54 4.90
CA ASP A 103 22.62 14.34 4.19
C ASP A 103 22.26 14.65 2.74
N LYS A 104 21.87 15.90 2.45
CA LYS A 104 21.50 16.32 1.09
C LYS A 104 22.67 16.21 0.11
N ALA A 105 23.91 16.25 0.62
CA ALA A 105 25.10 16.11 -0.20
C ALA A 105 25.15 14.73 -0.91
N PHE A 106 24.48 13.72 -0.37
CA PHE A 106 24.47 12.36 -0.94
C PHE A 106 23.29 12.12 -1.88
N ILE A 107 22.40 13.13 -2.04
CA ILE A 107 21.27 13.01 -2.96
C ILE A 107 21.72 13.49 -4.34
N ARG A 108 21.76 12.58 -5.29
CA ARG A 108 22.11 12.90 -6.67
C ARG A 108 20.87 13.37 -7.42
N LYS A 109 20.95 14.55 -8.03
CA LYS A 109 19.84 15.11 -8.81
C LYS A 109 20.14 15.15 -10.29
#